data_f2bccb3935cd884ced42da0cbcfc8101
#
_entry.id   f2bccb3935cd884ced42da0cbcfc8101
#
_cell.length_a   1.000
_cell.length_b   1.000
_cell.length_c   1.000
_cell.angle_alpha   90.00
_cell.angle_beta   90.00
_cell.angle_gamma   90.00
#
_symmetry.space_group_name_H-M   'P 1'
#
loop_
_entity.id
_entity.type
_entity.pdbx_description
1 polymer ?
#
loop_
_entity_poly.entity_id
_entity_poly.type
_entity_poly.pdbx_seq_one_letter_code
_entity_poly.pdbx_strand_id
1 'polypeptide(L)'
;KKFFYLFKMGQLQERYKAYREPQKYIQAGVYPYFREITSKQGTEVEMDGHHVLMFGSNAYTGLTGDERVVKAAKDALDKYGSGCAGSRFLNGTLDLHVELEKELATFMHKDDTLCFSTGFSVNQGVLAMVVGRGDYIICDDRDHASIVDGRRLSFAKQLHYKHNDMEDLERVLKGIPKEAIKLIVVDGVFSMEGDLAKLPEIVELKHKYNCSIMVDEAHGLGVFGRQGRGVCDHFGLTDEVDLIMGTFSKSLASIGGFIASDKDTINFLRHTCRTYIFSASNTPAATAAAMEALHIIQNEPERIEHLWEVTNYALKRFREEGFEIGETESPIIPL
;
A
#
# COMPACT_ATOMS: atom_id res chain seq x y z
N LYS A 1 0.37 -16.02 57.92
CA LYS A 1 1.14 -16.66 56.83
C LYS A 1 0.67 -16.06 55.50
N LYS A 2 1.41 -15.10 54.93
CA LYS A 2 1.16 -14.59 53.57
C LYS A 2 1.66 -15.65 52.61
N PHE A 3 0.77 -16.30 51.90
CA PHE A 3 1.12 -17.15 50.76
C PHE A 3 1.55 -16.18 49.61
N PHE A 4 2.85 -16.00 49.43
CA PHE A 4 3.41 -15.50 48.17
C PHE A 4 3.29 -16.67 47.15
N TYR A 5 2.23 -16.63 46.35
CA TYR A 5 2.23 -17.40 45.10
C TYR A 5 3.28 -16.73 44.20
N LEU A 6 4.44 -17.33 44.12
CA LEU A 6 5.37 -17.10 43.01
C LEU A 6 4.65 -17.58 41.75
N PHE A 7 3.96 -16.69 41.06
CA PHE A 7 3.42 -16.98 39.76
C PHE A 7 4.60 -17.31 38.85
N LYS A 8 4.78 -18.61 38.58
CA LYS A 8 5.74 -19.05 37.57
C LYS A 8 5.24 -18.51 36.23
N MET A 9 6.05 -17.72 35.57
CA MET A 9 5.70 -17.20 34.24
C MET A 9 5.47 -18.40 33.32
N GLY A 10 4.43 -18.32 32.44
CA GLY A 10 4.18 -19.33 31.43
C GLY A 10 5.28 -19.36 30.38
N GLN A 11 5.43 -20.48 29.70
CA GLN A 11 6.45 -20.67 28.64
C GLN A 11 6.44 -19.56 27.56
N LEU A 12 5.26 -19.03 27.24
CA LEU A 12 5.10 -17.93 26.26
C LEU A 12 5.77 -16.64 26.76
N GLN A 13 5.55 -16.27 28.03
CA GLN A 13 6.16 -15.10 28.64
C GLN A 13 7.68 -15.27 28.78
N GLU A 14 8.16 -16.48 29.12
CA GLU A 14 9.59 -16.78 29.19
C GLU A 14 10.26 -16.60 27.82
N ARG A 15 9.61 -17.06 26.73
CA ARG A 15 10.06 -16.88 25.36
C ARG A 15 10.18 -15.40 25.00
N TYR A 16 9.18 -14.59 25.31
CA TYR A 16 9.20 -13.14 25.00
C TYR A 16 10.20 -12.39 25.87
N LYS A 17 10.37 -12.80 27.14
CA LYS A 17 11.41 -12.23 28.01
C LYS A 17 12.85 -12.50 27.48
N ALA A 18 13.03 -13.59 26.78
CA ALA A 18 14.31 -13.94 26.15
C ALA A 18 14.61 -13.08 24.88
N TYR A 19 13.60 -12.41 24.29
CA TYR A 19 13.78 -11.52 23.14
C TYR A 19 14.43 -10.20 23.58
N ARG A 20 15.72 -10.07 23.34
CA ARG A 20 16.56 -8.93 23.80
C ARG A 20 17.21 -8.14 22.66
N GLU A 21 16.88 -8.43 21.41
CA GLU A 21 17.51 -7.78 20.27
C GLU A 21 17.36 -6.24 20.30
N PRO A 22 16.17 -5.66 20.50
CA PRO A 22 16.03 -4.20 20.53
C PRO A 22 16.80 -3.54 21.67
N GLN A 23 16.92 -4.22 22.83
CA GLN A 23 17.61 -3.68 24.01
C GLN A 23 19.10 -3.44 23.78
N LYS A 24 19.74 -4.17 22.88
CA LYS A 24 21.14 -3.95 22.51
C LYS A 24 21.32 -2.56 21.87
N TYR A 25 20.44 -2.21 20.95
CA TYR A 25 20.46 -0.92 20.25
C TYR A 25 20.04 0.23 21.17
N ILE A 26 19.04 0.00 22.03
CA ILE A 26 18.59 0.98 23.05
C ILE A 26 19.76 1.30 24.00
N GLN A 27 20.47 0.29 24.51
CA GLN A 27 21.62 0.47 25.40
C GLN A 27 22.81 1.16 24.72
N ALA A 28 22.98 0.92 23.42
CA ALA A 28 23.99 1.59 22.62
C ALA A 28 23.62 3.03 22.22
N GLY A 29 22.38 3.48 22.50
CA GLY A 29 21.91 4.81 22.12
C GLY A 29 21.64 5.01 20.63
N VAL A 30 21.52 3.90 19.87
CA VAL A 30 21.34 3.92 18.41
C VAL A 30 20.03 3.27 17.95
N TYR A 31 19.02 3.21 18.83
CA TYR A 31 17.71 2.69 18.53
C TYR A 31 16.84 3.75 17.82
N PRO A 32 16.56 3.62 16.50
CA PRO A 32 15.95 4.68 15.72
C PRO A 32 14.41 4.60 15.63
N TYR A 33 13.78 3.58 16.22
CA TYR A 33 12.36 3.27 16.01
C TYR A 33 11.46 3.85 17.10
N PHE A 34 10.16 4.02 16.78
CA PHE A 34 9.10 4.47 17.69
C PHE A 34 9.39 5.84 18.36
N ARG A 35 10.01 6.74 17.61
CA ARG A 35 10.30 8.08 18.07
C ARG A 35 9.04 8.94 18.09
N GLU A 36 8.83 9.68 19.19
CA GLU A 36 7.65 10.49 19.40
C GLU A 36 7.76 11.84 18.67
N ILE A 37 6.74 12.14 17.83
CA ILE A 37 6.60 13.42 17.14
C ILE A 37 5.49 14.21 17.83
N THR A 38 5.78 15.45 18.23
CA THR A 38 4.87 16.31 18.99
C THR A 38 4.32 17.51 18.18
N SER A 39 4.75 17.65 16.93
CA SER A 39 4.30 18.66 15.97
C SER A 39 3.32 18.11 14.93
N LYS A 40 2.83 18.99 14.04
CA LYS A 40 2.19 18.57 12.78
C LYS A 40 3.20 17.80 11.93
N GLN A 41 2.68 16.87 11.12
CA GLN A 41 3.47 16.18 10.11
C GLN A 41 3.81 17.13 8.95
N GLY A 42 5.09 17.20 8.59
CA GLY A 42 5.61 18.08 7.54
C GLY A 42 7.04 17.73 7.19
N THR A 43 7.71 18.60 6.45
CA THR A 43 9.14 18.48 6.13
C THR A 43 10.03 18.77 7.34
N GLU A 44 9.50 19.48 8.33
CA GLU A 44 10.15 19.80 9.59
C GLU A 44 9.21 19.39 10.73
N VAL A 45 9.74 18.70 11.73
CA VAL A 45 8.97 18.20 12.87
C VAL A 45 9.72 18.34 14.18
N GLU A 46 8.96 18.41 15.29
CA GLU A 46 9.50 18.28 16.64
C GLU A 46 9.51 16.79 17.03
N MET A 47 10.69 16.21 17.22
CA MET A 47 10.88 14.80 17.54
C MET A 47 11.82 14.66 18.75
N ASP A 48 11.35 13.98 19.79
CA ASP A 48 12.09 13.82 21.06
C ASP A 48 12.65 15.15 21.62
N GLY A 49 11.90 16.24 21.46
CA GLY A 49 12.29 17.60 21.91
C GLY A 49 13.32 18.29 21.02
N HIS A 50 13.59 17.78 19.83
CA HIS A 50 14.47 18.38 18.83
C HIS A 50 13.71 18.75 17.57
N HIS A 51 14.04 19.90 16.99
CA HIS A 51 13.58 20.31 15.67
C HIS A 51 14.43 19.58 14.60
N VAL A 52 13.78 18.78 13.75
CA VAL A 52 14.47 17.92 12.78
C VAL A 52 13.82 17.98 11.41
N LEU A 53 14.62 17.72 10.36
CA LEU A 53 14.13 17.53 9.01
C LEU A 53 13.60 16.09 8.84
N MET A 54 12.41 15.96 8.28
CA MET A 54 11.76 14.67 8.05
C MET A 54 12.00 14.15 6.63
N PHE A 55 12.96 13.24 6.49
CA PHE A 55 13.23 12.54 5.22
C PHE A 55 12.60 11.15 5.13
N GLY A 56 12.05 10.63 6.23
CA GLY A 56 11.48 9.29 6.30
C GLY A 56 9.97 9.20 6.06
N SER A 57 9.31 10.28 5.56
CA SER A 57 7.88 10.29 5.33
C SER A 57 7.51 9.82 3.92
N ASN A 58 6.39 9.09 3.81
CA ASN A 58 5.78 8.71 2.52
C ASN A 58 4.74 9.74 2.03
N ALA A 59 4.73 10.96 2.55
CA ALA A 59 3.81 12.02 2.16
C ALA A 59 4.25 12.69 0.85
N TYR A 60 4.31 11.94 -0.25
CA TYR A 60 4.88 12.36 -1.54
C TYR A 60 4.32 13.68 -2.06
N THR A 61 3.01 13.90 -1.91
CA THR A 61 2.30 15.09 -2.40
C THR A 61 2.22 16.23 -1.39
N GLY A 62 2.72 16.03 -0.16
CA GLY A 62 2.73 17.03 0.91
C GLY A 62 1.34 17.40 1.46
N LEU A 63 0.33 16.54 1.29
CA LEU A 63 -1.07 16.86 1.61
C LEU A 63 -1.47 16.58 3.07
N THR A 64 -0.63 15.94 3.87
CA THR A 64 -0.97 15.53 5.24
C THR A 64 -1.37 16.72 6.14
N GLY A 65 -0.78 17.89 5.89
CA GLY A 65 -1.08 19.13 6.62
C GLY A 65 -1.89 20.17 5.84
N ASP A 66 -2.35 19.86 4.61
CA ASP A 66 -3.12 20.78 3.78
C ASP A 66 -4.45 21.15 4.44
N GLU A 67 -4.73 22.46 4.53
CA GLU A 67 -5.91 22.96 5.24
C GLU A 67 -7.23 22.50 4.64
N ARG A 68 -7.28 22.26 3.32
CA ARG A 68 -8.47 21.74 2.62
C ARG A 68 -8.76 20.31 3.02
N VAL A 69 -7.72 19.47 3.06
CA VAL A 69 -7.82 18.07 3.51
C VAL A 69 -8.26 18.00 4.98
N VAL A 70 -7.66 18.82 5.83
CA VAL A 70 -8.03 18.92 7.25
C VAL A 70 -9.46 19.45 7.41
N LYS A 71 -9.88 20.43 6.60
CA LYS A 71 -11.25 20.97 6.62
C LYS A 71 -12.27 19.92 6.18
N ALA A 72 -12.02 19.20 5.09
CA ALA A 72 -12.90 18.13 4.62
C ALA A 72 -13.11 17.05 5.70
N ALA A 73 -12.04 16.65 6.40
CA ALA A 73 -12.13 15.73 7.52
C ALA A 73 -13.01 16.26 8.67
N LYS A 74 -12.87 17.55 9.03
CA LYS A 74 -13.68 18.18 10.08
C LYS A 74 -15.16 18.26 9.68
N ASP A 75 -15.45 18.70 8.46
CA ASP A 75 -16.82 18.79 7.95
C ASP A 75 -17.51 17.41 7.95
N ALA A 76 -16.77 16.35 7.63
CA ALA A 76 -17.29 14.99 7.69
C ALA A 76 -17.53 14.51 9.15
N LEU A 77 -16.69 14.89 10.10
CA LEU A 77 -16.94 14.63 11.52
C LEU A 77 -18.23 15.33 12.00
N ASP A 78 -18.44 16.57 11.61
CA ASP A 78 -19.63 17.34 11.99
C ASP A 78 -20.91 16.72 11.38
N LYS A 79 -20.84 16.20 10.13
CA LYS A 79 -22.00 15.62 9.44
C LYS A 79 -22.34 14.21 9.92
N TYR A 80 -21.32 13.34 10.08
CA TYR A 80 -21.50 11.90 10.26
C TYR A 80 -21.08 11.36 11.63
N GLY A 81 -20.37 12.15 12.43
CA GLY A 81 -19.76 11.69 13.66
C GLY A 81 -18.39 11.00 13.46
N SER A 82 -17.85 10.41 14.51
CA SER A 82 -16.47 9.88 14.56
C SER A 82 -16.26 8.55 13.86
N GLY A 83 -17.34 7.80 13.59
CA GLY A 83 -17.25 6.47 12.97
C GLY A 83 -18.60 5.86 12.68
N CYS A 84 -18.61 4.67 12.05
CA CYS A 84 -19.85 4.03 11.56
C CYS A 84 -20.38 2.95 12.51
N ALA A 85 -19.63 2.54 13.52
CA ALA A 85 -19.98 1.47 14.46
C ALA A 85 -20.42 0.15 13.77
N GLY A 86 -19.89 -0.13 12.58
CA GLY A 86 -20.19 -1.33 11.82
C GLY A 86 -19.40 -1.44 10.51
N SER A 87 -19.54 -2.57 9.86
CA SER A 87 -18.89 -2.84 8.58
C SER A 87 -19.68 -2.26 7.40
N ARG A 88 -19.01 -2.15 6.25
CA ARG A 88 -19.64 -1.78 4.98
C ARG A 88 -20.80 -2.70 4.61
N PHE A 89 -20.73 -3.96 4.98
CA PHE A 89 -21.74 -4.98 4.69
C PHE A 89 -23.06 -4.77 5.44
N LEU A 90 -23.03 -4.15 6.62
CA LEU A 90 -24.22 -3.95 7.46
C LEU A 90 -24.66 -2.47 7.46
N ASN A 91 -24.27 -1.73 8.50
CA ASN A 91 -24.72 -0.34 8.73
C ASN A 91 -23.67 0.72 8.43
N GLY A 92 -22.46 0.33 8.03
CA GLY A 92 -21.33 1.23 7.89
C GLY A 92 -21.10 1.75 6.47
N THR A 93 -22.07 1.66 5.55
CA THR A 93 -21.96 2.26 4.22
C THR A 93 -22.63 3.63 4.20
N LEU A 94 -21.80 4.68 4.16
CA LEU A 94 -22.25 6.06 3.97
C LEU A 94 -22.25 6.43 2.48
N ASP A 95 -23.02 7.46 2.11
CA ASP A 95 -22.96 8.09 0.79
C ASP A 95 -21.54 8.49 0.40
N LEU A 96 -20.77 9.06 1.35
CA LEU A 96 -19.38 9.45 1.20
C LEU A 96 -18.46 8.27 0.77
N HIS A 97 -18.67 7.08 1.30
CA HIS A 97 -17.91 5.89 0.87
C HIS A 97 -18.21 5.52 -0.58
N VAL A 98 -19.49 5.55 -0.96
CA VAL A 98 -19.94 5.22 -2.32
C VAL A 98 -19.42 6.24 -3.34
N GLU A 99 -19.38 7.52 -2.96
CA GLU A 99 -18.85 8.60 -3.79
C GLU A 99 -17.35 8.43 -4.02
N LEU A 100 -16.56 8.21 -2.96
CA LEU A 100 -15.13 7.95 -3.09
C LEU A 100 -14.84 6.73 -3.99
N GLU A 101 -15.59 5.63 -3.83
CA GLU A 101 -15.44 4.45 -4.68
C GLU A 101 -15.67 4.77 -6.16
N LYS A 102 -16.70 5.53 -6.50
CA LYS A 102 -16.98 5.96 -7.88
C LYS A 102 -15.87 6.86 -8.45
N GLU A 103 -15.40 7.80 -7.66
CA GLU A 103 -14.32 8.70 -8.07
C GLU A 103 -13.02 7.95 -8.30
N LEU A 104 -12.67 7.03 -7.41
CA LEU A 104 -11.49 6.17 -7.57
C LEU A 104 -11.62 5.27 -8.80
N ALA A 105 -12.78 4.69 -9.10
CA ALA A 105 -12.99 3.89 -10.30
C ALA A 105 -12.74 4.72 -11.56
N THR A 106 -13.29 5.95 -11.60
CA THR A 106 -13.08 6.88 -12.70
C THR A 106 -11.60 7.26 -12.83
N PHE A 107 -10.96 7.59 -11.70
CA PHE A 107 -9.55 7.99 -11.68
C PHE A 107 -8.63 6.87 -12.14
N MET A 108 -8.86 5.64 -11.69
CA MET A 108 -8.06 4.46 -12.05
C MET A 108 -8.42 3.85 -13.40
N HIS A 109 -9.39 4.41 -14.14
CA HIS A 109 -9.90 3.85 -15.40
C HIS A 109 -10.31 2.38 -15.26
N LYS A 110 -11.02 2.06 -14.18
CA LYS A 110 -11.61 0.74 -13.93
C LYS A 110 -13.13 0.86 -13.75
N ASP A 111 -13.83 -0.26 -13.88
CA ASP A 111 -15.28 -0.25 -13.84
C ASP A 111 -15.86 0.03 -12.45
N ASP A 112 -15.18 -0.46 -11.40
CA ASP A 112 -15.64 -0.32 -10.00
C ASP A 112 -14.46 -0.42 -9.03
N THR A 113 -14.66 0.03 -7.81
CA THR A 113 -13.69 -0.05 -6.71
C THR A 113 -14.33 -0.47 -5.40
N LEU A 114 -13.50 -0.91 -4.47
CA LEU A 114 -13.90 -1.29 -3.13
C LEU A 114 -12.89 -0.73 -2.12
N CYS A 115 -13.35 0.11 -1.18
CA CYS A 115 -12.50 0.74 -0.18
C CYS A 115 -12.43 -0.07 1.11
N PHE A 116 -11.23 -0.18 1.67
CA PHE A 116 -10.88 -0.92 2.88
C PHE A 116 -10.30 0.01 3.94
N SER A 117 -10.32 -0.42 5.20
CA SER A 117 -9.81 0.36 6.33
C SER A 117 -8.30 0.59 6.32
N THR A 118 -7.52 -0.25 5.63
CA THR A 118 -6.07 -0.06 5.40
C THR A 118 -5.64 -0.67 4.08
N GLY A 119 -4.53 -0.18 3.48
CA GLY A 119 -3.91 -0.82 2.32
C GLY A 119 -3.45 -2.26 2.63
N PHE A 120 -2.95 -2.50 3.85
CA PHE A 120 -2.56 -3.84 4.28
C PHE A 120 -3.73 -4.84 4.21
N SER A 121 -4.92 -4.43 4.68
CA SER A 121 -6.13 -5.27 4.64
C SER A 121 -6.67 -5.49 3.23
N VAL A 122 -6.37 -4.60 2.26
CA VAL A 122 -6.69 -4.84 0.84
C VAL A 122 -5.94 -6.08 0.36
N ASN A 123 -4.62 -6.08 0.44
CA ASN A 123 -3.79 -7.21 -0.03
C ASN A 123 -4.15 -8.51 0.69
N GLN A 124 -4.32 -8.49 2.02
CA GLN A 124 -4.72 -9.67 2.77
C GLN A 124 -6.07 -10.24 2.32
N GLY A 125 -7.05 -9.37 2.13
CA GLY A 125 -8.40 -9.81 1.80
C GLY A 125 -8.53 -10.23 0.34
N VAL A 126 -8.00 -9.46 -0.59
CA VAL A 126 -8.09 -9.73 -2.03
C VAL A 126 -7.37 -11.02 -2.38
N LEU A 127 -6.09 -11.16 -1.99
CA LEU A 127 -5.29 -12.35 -2.32
C LEU A 127 -5.83 -13.63 -1.68
N ALA A 128 -6.46 -13.53 -0.51
CA ALA A 128 -7.10 -14.66 0.13
C ALA A 128 -8.34 -15.18 -0.63
N MET A 129 -8.95 -14.34 -1.49
CA MET A 129 -10.26 -14.63 -2.09
C MET A 129 -10.23 -14.83 -3.61
N VAL A 130 -9.37 -14.09 -4.35
CA VAL A 130 -9.40 -14.10 -5.83
C VAL A 130 -8.86 -15.38 -6.45
N VAL A 131 -8.05 -16.14 -5.71
CA VAL A 131 -7.51 -17.44 -6.13
C VAL A 131 -7.59 -18.43 -4.97
N GLY A 132 -7.75 -19.71 -5.30
CA GLY A 132 -8.02 -20.75 -4.32
C GLY A 132 -7.31 -22.08 -4.57
N ARG A 133 -7.91 -23.18 -4.12
CA ARG A 133 -7.34 -24.52 -4.27
C ARG A 133 -7.20 -24.89 -5.74
N GLY A 134 -5.99 -25.26 -6.15
CA GLY A 134 -5.67 -25.62 -7.54
C GLY A 134 -5.08 -24.49 -8.34
N ASP A 135 -5.23 -23.26 -7.88
CA ASP A 135 -4.69 -22.05 -8.49
C ASP A 135 -3.28 -21.70 -7.99
N TYR A 136 -2.66 -20.70 -8.60
CA TYR A 136 -1.30 -20.28 -8.29
C TYR A 136 -1.23 -18.76 -8.09
N ILE A 137 -0.49 -18.33 -7.05
CA ILE A 137 -0.04 -16.96 -6.84
C ILE A 137 1.46 -16.94 -7.09
N ILE A 138 1.91 -16.03 -7.96
CA ILE A 138 3.31 -15.86 -8.32
C ILE A 138 3.73 -14.44 -7.94
N CYS A 139 4.69 -14.31 -7.04
CA CYS A 139 5.12 -13.04 -6.44
C CYS A 139 6.59 -12.76 -6.71
N ASP A 140 6.94 -11.47 -6.79
CA ASP A 140 8.32 -11.04 -6.70
C ASP A 140 8.87 -11.30 -5.28
N ASP A 141 10.15 -11.60 -5.17
CA ASP A 141 10.81 -11.87 -3.87
C ASP A 141 10.88 -10.63 -2.97
N ARG A 142 10.70 -9.43 -3.52
CA ARG A 142 10.74 -8.14 -2.81
C ARG A 142 9.37 -7.53 -2.57
N ASP A 143 8.30 -8.21 -2.93
CA ASP A 143 6.95 -7.75 -2.69
C ASP A 143 6.69 -7.40 -1.22
N HIS A 144 5.88 -6.38 -1.00
CA HIS A 144 5.55 -5.85 0.32
C HIS A 144 4.99 -6.92 1.28
N ALA A 145 5.27 -6.77 2.57
CA ALA A 145 4.84 -7.70 3.61
C ALA A 145 3.33 -8.01 3.60
N SER A 146 2.47 -7.07 3.19
CA SER A 146 1.02 -7.30 3.07
C SER A 146 0.66 -8.29 1.95
N ILE A 147 1.42 -8.30 0.85
CA ILE A 147 1.29 -9.29 -0.23
C ILE A 147 1.75 -10.66 0.28
N VAL A 148 2.89 -10.70 0.98
CA VAL A 148 3.41 -11.93 1.60
C VAL A 148 2.39 -12.54 2.57
N ASP A 149 1.78 -11.73 3.42
CA ASP A 149 0.78 -12.22 4.37
C ASP A 149 -0.55 -12.54 3.69
N GLY A 150 -0.97 -11.74 2.71
CA GLY A 150 -2.18 -11.98 1.93
C GLY A 150 -2.15 -13.33 1.20
N ARG A 151 -1.06 -13.63 0.51
CA ARG A 151 -0.90 -14.93 -0.16
C ARG A 151 -0.89 -16.12 0.80
N ARG A 152 -0.35 -15.95 2.03
CA ARG A 152 -0.39 -16.98 3.07
C ARG A 152 -1.79 -17.32 3.54
N LEU A 153 -2.73 -16.40 3.43
CA LEU A 153 -4.15 -16.61 3.75
C LEU A 153 -4.91 -17.31 2.63
N SER A 154 -4.39 -17.32 1.41
CA SER A 154 -4.96 -18.04 0.28
C SER A 154 -4.67 -19.53 0.35
N PHE A 155 -5.59 -20.34 -0.21
CA PHE A 155 -5.38 -21.76 -0.43
C PHE A 155 -4.69 -22.10 -1.75
N ALA A 156 -4.35 -21.08 -2.55
CA ALA A 156 -3.58 -21.24 -3.78
C ALA A 156 -2.14 -21.69 -3.50
N LYS A 157 -1.50 -22.30 -4.49
CA LYS A 157 -0.07 -22.60 -4.42
C LYS A 157 0.72 -21.32 -4.61
N GLN A 158 1.70 -21.10 -3.72
CA GLN A 158 2.52 -19.91 -3.70
C GLN A 158 3.87 -20.18 -4.36
N LEU A 159 4.20 -19.39 -5.35
CA LEU A 159 5.47 -19.43 -6.06
C LEU A 159 6.12 -18.05 -6.02
N HIS A 160 7.44 -18.03 -6.17
CA HIS A 160 8.22 -16.80 -6.20
C HIS A 160 9.15 -16.80 -7.40
N TYR A 161 9.49 -15.61 -7.86
CA TYR A 161 10.58 -15.39 -8.79
C TYR A 161 11.53 -14.32 -8.20
N LYS A 162 12.78 -14.36 -8.64
CA LYS A 162 13.79 -13.41 -8.22
C LYS A 162 13.40 -12.00 -8.65
N HIS A 163 13.68 -11.04 -7.77
CA HIS A 163 13.33 -9.65 -7.97
C HIS A 163 13.66 -9.15 -9.38
N ASN A 164 12.63 -8.65 -10.07
CA ASN A 164 12.69 -8.11 -11.42
C ASN A 164 13.40 -9.00 -12.47
N ASP A 165 13.48 -10.33 -12.24
CA ASP A 165 14.08 -11.31 -13.13
C ASP A 165 13.00 -12.00 -14.00
N MET A 166 12.82 -11.49 -15.21
CA MET A 166 11.79 -11.98 -16.14
C MET A 166 12.08 -13.37 -16.68
N GLU A 167 13.35 -13.78 -16.77
CA GLU A 167 13.72 -15.15 -17.15
C GLU A 167 13.32 -16.13 -16.04
N ASP A 168 13.53 -15.74 -14.78
CA ASP A 168 13.10 -16.56 -13.64
C ASP A 168 11.57 -16.60 -13.51
N LEU A 169 10.86 -15.48 -13.74
CA LEU A 169 9.40 -15.46 -13.81
C LEU A 169 8.90 -16.42 -14.90
N GLU A 170 9.47 -16.37 -16.09
CA GLU A 170 9.10 -17.27 -17.18
C GLU A 170 9.37 -18.74 -16.81
N ARG A 171 10.52 -19.03 -16.18
CA ARG A 171 10.87 -20.37 -15.69
C ARG A 171 9.79 -20.90 -14.72
N VAL A 172 9.34 -20.05 -13.79
CA VAL A 172 8.28 -20.39 -12.82
C VAL A 172 6.98 -20.67 -13.55
N LEU A 173 6.57 -19.81 -14.49
CA LEU A 173 5.32 -19.95 -15.23
C LEU A 173 5.28 -21.22 -16.09
N LYS A 174 6.42 -21.62 -16.71
CA LYS A 174 6.56 -22.88 -17.45
C LYS A 174 6.29 -24.13 -16.60
N GLY A 175 6.51 -24.06 -15.29
CA GLY A 175 6.28 -25.16 -14.35
C GLY A 175 4.81 -25.31 -13.91
N ILE A 176 3.92 -24.40 -14.28
CA ILE A 176 2.51 -24.41 -13.86
C ILE A 176 1.64 -25.08 -14.95
N PRO A 177 0.69 -25.95 -14.55
CA PRO A 177 -0.25 -26.54 -15.50
C PRO A 177 -0.98 -25.47 -16.32
N LYS A 178 -1.12 -25.70 -17.62
CA LYS A 178 -1.69 -24.73 -18.57
C LYS A 178 -3.09 -24.28 -18.16
N GLU A 179 -3.91 -25.21 -17.68
CA GLU A 179 -5.32 -24.99 -17.32
C GLU A 179 -5.52 -24.34 -15.95
N ALA A 180 -4.45 -24.21 -15.13
CA ALA A 180 -4.56 -23.60 -13.82
C ALA A 180 -4.69 -22.08 -13.92
N ILE A 181 -5.48 -21.48 -13.02
CA ILE A 181 -5.53 -20.03 -12.85
C ILE A 181 -4.19 -19.57 -12.24
N LYS A 182 -3.63 -18.52 -12.80
CA LYS A 182 -2.34 -17.95 -12.42
C LYS A 182 -2.51 -16.47 -12.16
N LEU A 183 -2.20 -16.02 -10.96
CA LEU A 183 -2.18 -14.60 -10.59
C LEU A 183 -0.74 -14.18 -10.32
N ILE A 184 -0.21 -13.29 -11.16
CA ILE A 184 1.05 -12.60 -10.90
C ILE A 184 0.71 -11.39 -10.03
N VAL A 185 1.42 -11.24 -8.91
CA VAL A 185 1.27 -10.09 -7.99
C VAL A 185 2.61 -9.40 -7.88
N VAL A 186 2.62 -8.07 -7.97
CA VAL A 186 3.85 -7.28 -7.94
C VAL A 186 3.58 -5.87 -7.38
N ASP A 187 4.52 -5.35 -6.57
CA ASP A 187 4.56 -3.92 -6.26
C ASP A 187 4.88 -3.12 -7.55
N GLY A 188 4.13 -2.08 -7.85
CA GLY A 188 4.43 -1.19 -8.98
C GLY A 188 5.76 -0.45 -8.77
N VAL A 189 5.98 0.00 -7.53
CA VAL A 189 7.24 0.57 -7.05
C VAL A 189 7.65 -0.15 -5.77
N PHE A 190 8.85 -0.71 -5.73
CA PHE A 190 9.36 -1.43 -4.57
C PHE A 190 9.85 -0.48 -3.48
N SER A 191 9.28 -0.62 -2.29
CA SER A 191 9.43 0.35 -1.21
C SER A 191 10.83 0.49 -0.61
N MET A 192 11.66 -0.53 -0.74
CA MET A 192 13.01 -0.55 -0.17
C MET A 192 14.10 -0.28 -1.22
N GLU A 193 13.86 -0.64 -2.46
CA GLU A 193 14.77 -0.49 -3.59
C GLU A 193 14.51 0.81 -4.37
N GLY A 194 13.26 1.25 -4.43
CA GLY A 194 12.85 2.43 -5.18
C GLY A 194 12.76 2.22 -6.69
N ASP A 195 12.98 1.01 -7.18
CA ASP A 195 12.85 0.65 -8.59
C ASP A 195 11.41 0.27 -8.95
N LEU A 196 11.14 0.20 -10.24
CA LEU A 196 9.81 -0.13 -10.78
C LEU A 196 9.75 -1.62 -11.18
N ALA A 197 8.54 -2.18 -11.10
CA ALA A 197 8.26 -3.45 -11.74
C ALA A 197 8.46 -3.36 -13.25
N LYS A 198 9.06 -4.39 -13.85
CA LYS A 198 9.15 -4.53 -15.31
C LYS A 198 7.79 -4.91 -15.90
N LEU A 199 6.81 -4.02 -15.69
CA LEU A 199 5.41 -4.28 -16.03
C LEU A 199 5.17 -4.60 -17.51
N PRO A 200 5.85 -3.95 -18.49
CA PRO A 200 5.72 -4.33 -19.90
C PRO A 200 6.05 -5.80 -20.16
N GLU A 201 7.17 -6.27 -19.63
CA GLU A 201 7.62 -7.65 -19.81
C GLU A 201 6.72 -8.64 -19.04
N ILE A 202 6.21 -8.24 -17.87
CA ILE A 202 5.23 -9.04 -17.10
C ILE A 202 3.94 -9.21 -17.91
N VAL A 203 3.47 -8.17 -18.61
CA VAL A 203 2.29 -8.22 -19.49
C VAL A 203 2.53 -9.13 -20.69
N GLU A 204 3.73 -9.12 -21.30
CA GLU A 204 4.08 -10.08 -22.35
C GLU A 204 3.96 -11.53 -21.85
N LEU A 205 4.48 -11.80 -20.65
CA LEU A 205 4.38 -13.12 -20.01
C LEU A 205 2.94 -13.47 -19.62
N LYS A 206 2.13 -12.48 -19.16
CA LYS A 206 0.70 -12.64 -18.92
C LYS A 206 0.00 -13.25 -20.15
N HIS A 207 0.20 -12.63 -21.30
CA HIS A 207 -0.43 -13.10 -22.55
C HIS A 207 0.10 -14.48 -22.96
N LYS A 208 1.41 -14.70 -22.88
CA LYS A 208 2.04 -15.95 -23.27
C LYS A 208 1.58 -17.15 -22.45
N TYR A 209 1.34 -16.95 -21.12
CA TYR A 209 0.99 -18.02 -20.18
C TYR A 209 -0.45 -17.98 -19.69
N ASN A 210 -1.28 -17.06 -20.23
CA ASN A 210 -2.67 -16.85 -19.82
C ASN A 210 -2.78 -16.66 -18.29
N CYS A 211 -2.21 -15.57 -17.81
CA CYS A 211 -2.22 -15.17 -16.39
C CYS A 211 -3.12 -13.96 -16.19
N SER A 212 -3.49 -13.70 -14.93
CA SER A 212 -3.98 -12.41 -14.45
C SER A 212 -2.87 -11.66 -13.71
N ILE A 213 -2.96 -10.33 -13.63
CA ILE A 213 -2.00 -9.47 -12.93
C ILE A 213 -2.71 -8.63 -11.89
N MET A 214 -2.15 -8.58 -10.69
CA MET A 214 -2.44 -7.59 -9.67
C MET A 214 -1.21 -6.72 -9.44
N VAL A 215 -1.38 -5.38 -9.50
CA VAL A 215 -0.33 -4.41 -9.20
C VAL A 215 -0.70 -3.65 -7.93
N ASP A 216 0.25 -3.58 -6.99
CA ASP A 216 0.17 -2.74 -5.80
C ASP A 216 0.77 -1.36 -6.13
N GLU A 217 -0.08 -0.36 -6.26
CA GLU A 217 0.26 1.03 -6.56
C GLU A 217 0.49 1.88 -5.30
N ALA A 218 0.75 1.28 -4.14
CA ALA A 218 0.89 2.03 -2.90
C ALA A 218 1.97 3.11 -2.95
N HIS A 219 3.02 2.92 -3.72
CA HIS A 219 4.09 3.89 -3.96
C HIS A 219 4.04 4.52 -5.37
N GLY A 220 3.19 4.02 -6.26
CA GLY A 220 2.97 4.58 -7.60
C GLY A 220 1.91 5.68 -7.63
N LEU A 221 0.84 5.50 -6.84
CA LEU A 221 -0.29 6.43 -6.73
C LEU A 221 0.15 7.81 -6.23
N GLY A 222 -0.18 8.87 -7.00
CA GLY A 222 0.24 10.24 -6.71
C GLY A 222 1.70 10.54 -7.06
N VAL A 223 2.42 9.61 -7.72
CA VAL A 223 3.84 9.73 -8.07
C VAL A 223 4.07 9.53 -9.57
N PHE A 224 3.54 8.46 -10.14
CA PHE A 224 3.73 8.08 -11.54
C PHE A 224 2.44 8.23 -12.36
N GLY A 225 2.61 8.28 -13.67
CA GLY A 225 1.49 8.32 -14.62
C GLY A 225 0.81 9.69 -14.70
N ARG A 226 -0.18 9.78 -15.57
CA ARG A 226 -0.94 11.03 -15.77
C ARG A 226 -1.75 11.34 -14.50
N GLN A 227 -1.61 12.56 -13.99
CA GLN A 227 -2.26 12.98 -12.74
C GLN A 227 -1.95 12.07 -11.54
N GLY A 228 -0.83 11.31 -11.56
CA GLY A 228 -0.46 10.41 -10.47
C GLY A 228 -1.27 9.11 -10.40
N ARG A 229 -1.75 8.59 -11.53
CA ARG A 229 -2.54 7.34 -11.56
C ARG A 229 -1.74 6.07 -11.27
N GLY A 230 -0.43 6.15 -11.22
CA GLY A 230 0.44 5.03 -10.87
C GLY A 230 1.27 4.50 -12.04
N VAL A 231 1.99 3.43 -11.76
CA VAL A 231 2.92 2.76 -12.70
C VAL A 231 2.16 2.10 -13.87
N CYS A 232 0.97 1.58 -13.63
CA CYS A 232 0.13 1.02 -14.69
C CYS A 232 -0.18 2.06 -15.78
N ASP A 233 -0.55 3.28 -15.39
CA ASP A 233 -0.79 4.40 -16.34
C ASP A 233 0.52 4.94 -16.92
N HIS A 234 1.61 4.95 -16.14
CA HIS A 234 2.94 5.37 -16.61
C HIS A 234 3.40 4.59 -17.84
N PHE A 235 3.19 3.29 -17.83
CA PHE A 235 3.50 2.41 -18.98
C PHE A 235 2.36 2.31 -20.01
N GLY A 236 1.20 2.93 -19.76
CA GLY A 236 0.03 2.82 -20.64
C GLY A 236 -0.62 1.44 -20.62
N LEU A 237 -0.47 0.71 -19.52
CA LEU A 237 -0.88 -0.70 -19.36
C LEU A 237 -2.05 -0.88 -18.37
N THR A 238 -2.78 0.17 -18.03
CA THR A 238 -3.89 0.10 -17.08
C THR A 238 -4.94 -0.94 -17.48
N ASP A 239 -5.24 -1.07 -18.78
CA ASP A 239 -6.22 -2.04 -19.29
C ASP A 239 -5.72 -3.48 -19.25
N GLU A 240 -4.41 -3.68 -19.22
CA GLU A 240 -3.76 -5.00 -19.15
C GLU A 240 -3.68 -5.55 -17.72
N VAL A 241 -3.86 -4.72 -16.70
CA VAL A 241 -3.80 -5.13 -15.29
C VAL A 241 -5.20 -5.43 -14.79
N ASP A 242 -5.41 -6.63 -14.27
CA ASP A 242 -6.74 -7.10 -13.86
C ASP A 242 -7.19 -6.47 -12.52
N LEU A 243 -6.26 -6.31 -11.59
CA LEU A 243 -6.49 -5.78 -10.25
C LEU A 243 -5.46 -4.69 -9.92
N ILE A 244 -5.92 -3.50 -9.56
CA ILE A 244 -5.04 -2.41 -9.13
C ILE A 244 -5.36 -2.07 -7.68
N MET A 245 -4.38 -2.27 -6.81
CA MET A 245 -4.46 -1.91 -5.40
C MET A 245 -3.86 -0.53 -5.18
N GLY A 246 -4.46 0.29 -4.32
CA GLY A 246 -3.89 1.55 -3.85
C GLY A 246 -4.09 1.76 -2.36
N THR A 247 -3.30 2.66 -1.78
CA THR A 247 -3.41 3.04 -0.36
C THR A 247 -3.68 4.53 -0.21
N PHE A 248 -4.41 4.90 0.86
CA PHE A 248 -4.62 6.30 1.21
C PHE A 248 -3.53 6.86 2.14
N SER A 249 -2.68 5.99 2.69
CA SER A 249 -1.76 6.35 3.77
C SER A 249 -0.48 7.06 3.33
N LYS A 250 -0.34 7.36 2.04
CA LYS A 250 0.82 8.02 1.44
C LYS A 250 0.39 9.29 0.71
N SER A 251 0.33 9.29 -0.61
CA SER A 251 -0.04 10.48 -1.41
C SER A 251 -1.43 11.03 -1.10
N LEU A 252 -2.39 10.21 -0.68
CA LEU A 252 -3.75 10.65 -0.33
C LEU A 252 -3.91 11.08 1.13
N ALA A 253 -2.84 11.22 1.89
CA ALA A 253 -2.76 11.87 3.20
C ALA A 253 -3.81 11.41 4.25
N SER A 254 -4.26 10.15 4.17
CA SER A 254 -5.31 9.61 5.03
C SER A 254 -4.97 8.18 5.49
N ILE A 255 -5.96 7.42 5.93
CA ILE A 255 -5.85 5.99 6.22
C ILE A 255 -6.91 5.22 5.46
N GLY A 256 -6.50 4.07 4.90
CA GLY A 256 -7.35 3.21 4.09
C GLY A 256 -6.61 2.69 2.87
N GLY A 257 -7.35 2.06 1.99
CA GLY A 257 -6.89 1.61 0.69
C GLY A 257 -8.05 1.14 -0.15
N PHE A 258 -7.77 0.77 -1.39
CA PHE A 258 -8.80 0.31 -2.32
C PHE A 258 -8.26 -0.78 -3.25
N ILE A 259 -9.16 -1.51 -3.84
CA ILE A 259 -8.94 -2.35 -5.01
C ILE A 259 -9.82 -1.87 -6.15
N ALA A 260 -9.27 -1.73 -7.34
CA ALA A 260 -9.98 -1.36 -8.56
C ALA A 260 -9.90 -2.49 -9.58
N SER A 261 -11.03 -2.81 -10.23
CA SER A 261 -11.12 -3.90 -11.21
C SER A 261 -12.40 -3.78 -12.04
N ASP A 262 -12.73 -4.83 -12.80
CA ASP A 262 -14.04 -4.98 -13.44
C ASP A 262 -15.17 -5.16 -12.41
N LYS A 263 -16.41 -4.92 -12.86
CA LYS A 263 -17.60 -4.99 -11.98
C LYS A 263 -17.82 -6.36 -11.35
N ASP A 264 -17.56 -7.43 -12.08
CA ASP A 264 -17.85 -8.80 -11.61
C ASP A 264 -16.85 -9.19 -10.51
N THR A 265 -15.59 -8.87 -10.70
CA THR A 265 -14.53 -9.06 -9.70
C THR A 265 -14.80 -8.24 -8.43
N ILE A 266 -15.16 -6.97 -8.56
CA ILE A 266 -15.49 -6.12 -7.40
C ILE A 266 -16.76 -6.61 -6.71
N ASN A 267 -17.79 -7.03 -7.47
CA ASN A 267 -18.99 -7.62 -6.90
C ASN A 267 -18.69 -8.91 -6.12
N PHE A 268 -17.84 -9.78 -6.67
CA PHE A 268 -17.39 -10.98 -5.96
C PHE A 268 -16.67 -10.61 -4.65
N LEU A 269 -15.69 -9.72 -4.68
CA LEU A 269 -14.95 -9.28 -3.48
C LEU A 269 -15.86 -8.63 -2.44
N ARG A 270 -16.82 -7.80 -2.87
CA ARG A 270 -17.79 -7.12 -1.99
C ARG A 270 -18.58 -8.10 -1.13
N HIS A 271 -18.86 -9.31 -1.64
CA HIS A 271 -19.68 -10.32 -0.97
C HIS A 271 -18.89 -11.45 -0.32
N THR A 272 -17.57 -11.57 -0.59
CA THR A 272 -16.76 -12.68 -0.13
C THR A 272 -15.53 -12.26 0.69
N CYS A 273 -15.03 -11.04 0.47
CA CYS A 273 -13.77 -10.59 1.08
C CYS A 273 -13.94 -10.36 2.58
N ARG A 274 -13.29 -11.20 3.37
CA ARG A 274 -13.44 -11.22 4.84
C ARG A 274 -12.92 -9.96 5.51
N THR A 275 -11.82 -9.38 5.03
CA THR A 275 -11.27 -8.13 5.59
C THR A 275 -12.14 -6.91 5.27
N TYR A 276 -13.05 -7.02 4.32
CA TYR A 276 -14.06 -6.02 4.03
C TYR A 276 -15.35 -6.23 4.84
N ILE A 277 -15.87 -7.46 4.83
CA ILE A 277 -17.17 -7.80 5.45
C ILE A 277 -17.12 -7.73 6.96
N PHE A 278 -16.00 -8.17 7.58
CA PHE A 278 -15.84 -8.31 9.02
C PHE A 278 -14.96 -7.23 9.67
N SER A 279 -14.64 -6.16 8.93
CA SER A 279 -13.98 -4.98 9.48
C SER A 279 -14.92 -3.79 9.57
N ALA A 280 -14.70 -2.93 10.55
CA ALA A 280 -15.37 -1.63 10.59
C ALA A 280 -15.02 -0.80 9.36
N SER A 281 -15.97 0.00 8.89
CA SER A 281 -15.79 0.92 7.76
C SER A 281 -14.76 2.00 8.08
N ASN A 282 -14.16 2.55 7.03
CA ASN A 282 -13.36 3.77 7.14
C ASN A 282 -14.16 4.86 7.87
N THR A 283 -13.50 5.61 8.72
CA THR A 283 -14.15 6.74 9.39
C THR A 283 -14.53 7.83 8.39
N PRO A 284 -15.61 8.59 8.64
CA PRO A 284 -16.01 9.69 7.76
C PRO A 284 -14.87 10.68 7.49
N ALA A 285 -14.13 11.03 8.54
CA ALA A 285 -12.99 11.94 8.43
C ALA A 285 -11.89 11.41 7.49
N ALA A 286 -11.53 10.13 7.63
CA ALA A 286 -10.51 9.53 6.78
C ALA A 286 -10.98 9.42 5.31
N THR A 287 -12.25 9.10 5.09
CA THR A 287 -12.84 9.01 3.76
C THR A 287 -12.86 10.36 3.06
N ALA A 288 -13.32 11.42 3.76
CA ALA A 288 -13.37 12.77 3.22
C ALA A 288 -11.96 13.35 2.97
N ALA A 289 -10.99 13.07 3.84
CA ALA A 289 -9.61 13.47 3.65
C ALA A 289 -9.00 12.84 2.40
N ALA A 290 -9.21 11.54 2.18
CA ALA A 290 -8.72 10.84 0.99
C ALA A 290 -9.36 11.38 -0.30
N MET A 291 -10.65 11.68 -0.28
CA MET A 291 -11.39 12.24 -1.42
C MET A 291 -10.89 13.64 -1.77
N GLU A 292 -10.74 14.53 -0.79
CA GLU A 292 -10.22 15.87 -1.03
C GLU A 292 -8.76 15.82 -1.53
N ALA A 293 -7.92 14.95 -0.97
CA ALA A 293 -6.56 14.76 -1.45
C ALA A 293 -6.53 14.27 -2.91
N LEU A 294 -7.44 13.38 -3.29
CA LEU A 294 -7.61 12.92 -4.67
C LEU A 294 -7.97 14.09 -5.60
N HIS A 295 -8.93 14.93 -5.20
CA HIS A 295 -9.32 16.13 -5.96
C HIS A 295 -8.13 17.09 -6.15
N ILE A 296 -7.35 17.32 -5.10
CA ILE A 296 -6.18 18.21 -5.17
C ILE A 296 -5.14 17.63 -6.15
N ILE A 297 -4.81 16.36 -6.06
CA ILE A 297 -3.83 15.72 -6.97
C ILE A 297 -4.27 15.82 -8.43
N GLN A 298 -5.56 15.63 -8.70
CA GLN A 298 -6.11 15.75 -10.07
C GLN A 298 -6.05 17.16 -10.62
N ASN A 299 -6.19 18.18 -9.78
CA ASN A 299 -6.31 19.57 -10.19
C ASN A 299 -5.01 20.40 -10.03
N GLU A 300 -4.02 19.89 -9.30
CA GLU A 300 -2.74 20.55 -9.03
C GLU A 300 -1.56 19.68 -9.53
N PRO A 301 -1.34 19.55 -10.85
CA PRO A 301 -0.26 18.73 -11.40
C PRO A 301 1.13 19.21 -10.97
N GLU A 302 1.28 20.49 -10.63
CA GLU A 302 2.51 21.10 -10.16
C GLU A 302 3.06 20.43 -8.89
N ARG A 303 2.24 19.75 -8.09
CA ARG A 303 2.71 19.00 -6.92
C ARG A 303 3.55 17.79 -7.32
N ILE A 304 3.11 17.07 -8.34
CA ILE A 304 3.85 15.91 -8.87
C ILE A 304 5.08 16.40 -9.65
N GLU A 305 4.94 17.49 -10.40
CA GLU A 305 6.06 18.11 -11.11
C GLU A 305 7.17 18.52 -10.13
N HIS A 306 6.81 19.20 -9.04
CA HIS A 306 7.75 19.58 -7.99
C HIS A 306 8.37 18.37 -7.27
N LEU A 307 7.58 17.33 -6.99
CA LEU A 307 8.11 16.08 -6.44
C LEU A 307 9.24 15.52 -7.33
N TRP A 308 9.02 15.48 -8.65
CA TRP A 308 10.02 14.98 -9.59
C TRP A 308 11.21 15.92 -9.77
N GLU A 309 11.02 17.22 -9.70
CA GLU A 309 12.11 18.19 -9.68
C GLU A 309 13.06 17.93 -8.51
N VAL A 310 12.50 17.83 -7.29
CA VAL A 310 13.27 17.56 -6.07
C VAL A 310 13.90 16.17 -6.11
N THR A 311 13.18 15.16 -6.59
CA THR A 311 13.67 13.78 -6.74
C THR A 311 14.88 13.73 -7.68
N ASN A 312 14.77 14.31 -8.87
CA ASN A 312 15.85 14.32 -9.87
C ASN A 312 17.08 15.07 -9.35
N TYR A 313 16.86 16.18 -8.64
CA TYR A 313 17.93 16.91 -8.00
C TYR A 313 18.64 16.05 -6.94
N ALA A 314 17.88 15.40 -6.07
CA ALA A 314 18.42 14.54 -5.01
C ALA A 314 19.18 13.34 -5.56
N LEU A 315 18.60 12.60 -6.52
CA LEU A 315 19.25 11.45 -7.18
C LEU A 315 20.58 11.84 -7.81
N LYS A 316 20.59 12.99 -8.52
CA LYS A 316 21.83 13.52 -9.12
C LYS A 316 22.88 13.83 -8.07
N ARG A 317 22.50 14.59 -7.01
CA ARG A 317 23.43 15.02 -5.97
C ARG A 317 23.99 13.85 -5.17
N PHE A 318 23.18 12.87 -4.77
CA PHE A 318 23.66 11.72 -4.04
C PHE A 318 24.66 10.89 -4.87
N ARG A 319 24.43 10.71 -6.17
CA ARG A 319 25.35 10.03 -7.06
C ARG A 319 26.67 10.80 -7.24
N GLU A 320 26.60 12.13 -7.40
CA GLU A 320 27.79 13.01 -7.50
C GLU A 320 28.65 12.98 -6.24
N GLU A 321 28.03 12.88 -5.06
CA GLU A 321 28.72 12.80 -3.77
C GLU A 321 29.19 11.36 -3.43
N GLY A 322 28.94 10.39 -4.30
CA GLY A 322 29.44 9.01 -4.16
C GLY A 322 28.60 8.12 -3.24
N PHE A 323 27.36 8.47 -2.95
CA PHE A 323 26.44 7.59 -2.22
C PHE A 323 25.98 6.44 -3.11
N GLU A 324 25.95 5.24 -2.54
CA GLU A 324 25.37 4.06 -3.19
C GLU A 324 23.85 4.05 -2.91
N ILE A 325 23.07 4.47 -3.90
CA ILE A 325 21.62 4.59 -3.82
C ILE A 325 20.87 3.52 -4.65
N GLY A 326 21.58 2.50 -5.12
CA GLY A 326 21.01 1.44 -5.96
C GLY A 326 20.47 1.94 -7.31
N GLU A 327 19.60 1.16 -7.90
CA GLU A 327 18.98 1.42 -9.22
C GLU A 327 17.62 2.13 -9.07
N THR A 328 17.46 2.96 -8.04
CA THR A 328 16.19 3.65 -7.80
C THR A 328 15.79 4.55 -8.97
N GLU A 329 14.51 4.47 -9.32
CA GLU A 329 13.86 5.23 -10.39
C GLU A 329 12.68 6.07 -9.86
N SER A 330 12.55 6.19 -8.53
CA SER A 330 11.42 6.82 -7.84
C SER A 330 11.87 7.85 -6.80
N PRO A 331 10.94 8.57 -6.16
CA PRO A 331 11.25 9.43 -5.01
C PRO A 331 11.78 8.69 -3.77
N ILE A 332 11.81 7.37 -3.78
CA ILE A 332 12.42 6.56 -2.73
C ILE A 332 13.91 6.44 -3.01
N ILE A 333 14.72 7.00 -2.12
CA ILE A 333 16.18 7.00 -2.25
C ILE A 333 16.76 6.21 -1.06
N PRO A 334 17.12 4.93 -1.26
CA PRO A 334 17.73 4.13 -0.21
C PRO A 334 19.17 4.60 0.07
N LEU A 335 19.51 4.81 1.35
CA LEU A 335 20.82 5.26 1.82
C LEU A 335 21.41 4.24 2.80
#